data_f97b6e32418814d0a1dabbfc0af1ad7d
#
_entry.id   f97b6e32418814d0a1dabbfc0af1ad7d
#
_cell.length_a   1.000
_cell.length_b   1.000
_cell.length_c   1.000
_cell.angle_alpha   90.00
_cell.angle_beta   90.00
_cell.angle_gamma   90.00
#
_symmetry.space_group_name_H-M   'P 1'
#
loop_
_entity.id
_entity.type
_entity.pdbx_description
1 polymer ?
#
loop_
_entity_poly.entity_id
_entity_poly.type
_entity_poly.pdbx_seq_one_letter_code
_entity_poly.pdbx_strand_id
1 'polypeptide(L)'
;MSENQLTERQTQILAFIDRTIRDKGYPPTVREIGQAVGLNSPSTVHNHLNNLQDSGYLRRDPTKNRAIEVHWDAGSGAVIDRRPVTHVPLVGDVAAGSGVLAAQNVEEVMPLPSDLTGDGELFMLRVRGDSMIEAGIIDGDFVVAKKQTTADSGEIVVAGIPGDEATVKTYTEEGSDIILSPSNSTMSPMRFSPNEYAEGQVLIFGKVVTVLRKI
;
A
#
# COMPACT_ATOMS: atom_id res chain seq x y z
N MET A 1 -8.39 -32.20 -6.25
CA MET A 1 -8.66 -30.78 -6.48
C MET A 1 -8.48 -30.59 -7.97
N SER A 2 -9.59 -30.46 -8.71
CA SER A 2 -9.56 -30.35 -10.18
C SER A 2 -8.95 -28.99 -10.53
N GLU A 3 -7.84 -28.99 -11.25
CA GLU A 3 -7.32 -27.82 -11.92
C GLU A 3 -8.44 -27.26 -12.81
N ASN A 4 -8.93 -26.09 -12.46
CA ASN A 4 -9.99 -25.40 -13.19
C ASN A 4 -9.35 -24.76 -14.45
N GLN A 5 -8.98 -25.61 -15.43
CA GLN A 5 -8.37 -25.14 -16.67
C GLN A 5 -9.43 -24.38 -17.48
N LEU A 6 -9.12 -23.14 -17.81
CA LEU A 6 -9.92 -22.31 -18.70
C LEU A 6 -10.06 -22.99 -20.07
N THR A 7 -11.27 -23.03 -20.60
CA THR A 7 -11.47 -23.42 -21.99
C THR A 7 -10.89 -22.34 -22.93
N GLU A 8 -10.51 -22.72 -24.13
CA GLU A 8 -10.01 -21.77 -25.13
C GLU A 8 -10.97 -20.58 -25.32
N ARG A 9 -12.28 -20.84 -25.30
CA ARG A 9 -13.29 -19.79 -25.43
C ARG A 9 -13.32 -18.83 -24.22
N GLN A 10 -13.16 -19.37 -23.02
CA GLN A 10 -13.07 -18.56 -21.80
C GLN A 10 -11.80 -17.69 -21.81
N THR A 11 -10.67 -18.23 -22.24
CA THR A 11 -9.42 -17.50 -22.43
C THR A 11 -9.58 -16.34 -23.42
N GLN A 12 -10.23 -16.58 -24.57
CA GLN A 12 -10.52 -15.55 -25.57
C GLN A 12 -11.40 -14.43 -25.02
N ILE A 13 -12.42 -14.78 -24.23
CA ILE A 13 -13.31 -13.81 -23.56
C ILE A 13 -12.52 -12.94 -22.60
N LEU A 14 -11.71 -13.53 -21.72
CA LEU A 14 -10.89 -12.79 -20.74
C LEU A 14 -9.90 -11.86 -21.44
N ALA A 15 -9.18 -12.36 -22.43
CA ALA A 15 -8.22 -11.58 -23.22
C ALA A 15 -8.87 -10.38 -23.93
N PHE A 16 -10.08 -10.57 -24.46
CA PHE A 16 -10.81 -9.50 -25.12
C PHE A 16 -11.26 -8.42 -24.13
N ILE A 17 -11.79 -8.84 -22.96
CA ILE A 17 -12.22 -7.90 -21.90
C ILE A 17 -11.03 -7.10 -21.38
N ASP A 18 -9.93 -7.78 -21.00
CA ASP A 18 -8.73 -7.14 -20.46
C ASP A 18 -8.13 -6.12 -21.45
N ARG A 19 -7.98 -6.50 -22.73
CA ARG A 19 -7.51 -5.60 -23.78
C ARG A 19 -8.43 -4.40 -23.94
N THR A 20 -9.76 -4.60 -23.96
CA THR A 20 -10.71 -3.50 -24.12
C THR A 20 -10.66 -2.52 -22.99
N ILE A 21 -10.52 -3.00 -21.74
CA ILE A 21 -10.36 -2.14 -20.55
C ILE A 21 -9.05 -1.33 -20.64
N ARG A 22 -7.94 -1.96 -21.07
CA ARG A 22 -6.67 -1.24 -21.24
C ARG A 22 -6.73 -0.16 -22.31
N ASP A 23 -7.36 -0.47 -23.45
CA ASP A 23 -7.38 0.42 -24.61
C ASP A 23 -8.39 1.56 -24.46
N LYS A 24 -9.57 1.28 -23.87
CA LYS A 24 -10.70 2.20 -23.82
C LYS A 24 -11.01 2.77 -22.43
N GLY A 25 -10.46 2.17 -21.34
CA GLY A 25 -10.74 2.56 -19.97
C GLY A 25 -12.08 2.06 -19.39
N TYR A 26 -12.85 1.28 -20.18
CA TYR A 26 -14.12 0.68 -19.72
C TYR A 26 -14.32 -0.71 -20.34
N PRO A 27 -15.09 -1.60 -19.67
CA PRO A 27 -15.31 -2.96 -20.16
C PRO A 27 -16.26 -3.00 -21.36
N PRO A 28 -16.11 -4.02 -22.25
CA PRO A 28 -16.99 -4.23 -23.39
C PRO A 28 -18.39 -4.68 -22.94
N THR A 29 -19.37 -4.46 -23.80
CA THR A 29 -20.73 -5.00 -23.66
C THR A 29 -20.77 -6.50 -23.97
N VAL A 30 -21.80 -7.21 -23.46
CA VAL A 30 -22.04 -8.62 -23.78
C VAL A 30 -22.12 -8.88 -25.30
N ARG A 31 -22.68 -7.94 -26.04
CA ARG A 31 -22.77 -8.00 -27.51
C ARG A 31 -21.39 -7.91 -28.17
N GLU A 32 -20.55 -6.97 -27.72
CA GLU A 32 -19.18 -6.85 -28.22
C GLU A 32 -18.34 -8.08 -27.89
N ILE A 33 -18.49 -8.64 -26.68
CA ILE A 33 -17.84 -9.91 -26.30
C ILE A 33 -18.29 -11.03 -27.26
N GLY A 34 -19.60 -11.21 -27.45
CA GLY A 34 -20.14 -12.23 -28.36
C GLY A 34 -19.57 -12.10 -29.77
N GLN A 35 -19.57 -10.90 -30.33
CA GLN A 35 -19.01 -10.62 -31.66
C GLN A 35 -17.52 -10.97 -31.74
N ALA A 36 -16.75 -10.57 -30.74
CA ALA A 36 -15.29 -10.78 -30.73
C ALA A 36 -14.90 -12.27 -30.65
N VAL A 37 -15.70 -13.09 -29.97
CA VAL A 37 -15.41 -14.52 -29.82
C VAL A 37 -16.31 -15.43 -30.65
N GLY A 38 -17.11 -14.87 -31.58
CA GLY A 38 -17.95 -15.65 -32.52
C GLY A 38 -19.14 -16.33 -31.83
N LEU A 39 -19.72 -15.74 -30.78
CA LEU A 39 -20.93 -16.22 -30.10
C LEU A 39 -22.12 -15.36 -30.48
N ASN A 40 -23.13 -15.97 -31.11
CA ASN A 40 -24.33 -15.25 -31.57
C ASN A 40 -25.40 -15.09 -30.49
N SER A 41 -25.37 -15.92 -29.43
CA SER A 41 -26.36 -15.90 -28.36
C SER A 41 -25.85 -15.11 -27.15
N PRO A 42 -26.51 -14.02 -26.74
CA PRO A 42 -26.19 -13.32 -25.49
C PRO A 42 -26.24 -14.22 -24.25
N SER A 43 -27.17 -15.18 -24.23
CA SER A 43 -27.29 -16.15 -23.12
C SER A 43 -26.06 -17.02 -22.96
N THR A 44 -25.44 -17.43 -24.09
CA THR A 44 -24.19 -18.21 -24.07
C THR A 44 -23.04 -17.39 -23.51
N VAL A 45 -22.95 -16.10 -23.89
CA VAL A 45 -21.93 -15.18 -23.34
C VAL A 45 -22.14 -15.01 -21.83
N HIS A 46 -23.40 -14.83 -21.39
CA HIS A 46 -23.70 -14.73 -19.95
C HIS A 46 -23.29 -15.99 -19.18
N ASN A 47 -23.53 -17.19 -19.72
CA ASN A 47 -23.11 -18.44 -19.09
C ASN A 47 -21.58 -18.52 -18.95
N HIS A 48 -20.81 -18.16 -19.98
CA HIS A 48 -19.34 -18.09 -19.88
C HIS A 48 -18.87 -17.08 -18.83
N LEU A 49 -19.48 -15.89 -18.81
CA LEU A 49 -19.14 -14.87 -17.83
C LEU A 49 -19.48 -15.27 -16.39
N ASN A 50 -20.59 -15.98 -16.16
CA ASN A 50 -20.94 -16.52 -14.84
C ASN A 50 -19.93 -17.58 -14.41
N ASN A 51 -19.60 -18.54 -15.28
CA ASN A 51 -18.61 -19.57 -14.98
C ASN A 51 -17.23 -18.96 -14.66
N LEU A 52 -16.82 -17.91 -15.39
CA LEU A 52 -15.58 -17.17 -15.11
C LEU A 52 -15.61 -16.43 -13.78
N GLN A 53 -16.78 -15.91 -13.40
CA GLN A 53 -16.99 -15.28 -12.10
C GLN A 53 -16.95 -16.30 -10.96
N ASP A 54 -17.66 -17.43 -11.12
CA ASP A 54 -17.70 -18.52 -10.14
C ASP A 54 -16.31 -19.15 -9.92
N SER A 55 -15.48 -19.13 -10.96
CA SER A 55 -14.09 -19.60 -10.92
C SER A 55 -13.07 -18.51 -10.50
N GLY A 56 -13.52 -17.30 -10.14
CA GLY A 56 -12.70 -16.22 -9.64
C GLY A 56 -11.92 -15.41 -10.69
N TYR A 57 -12.07 -15.70 -11.99
CA TYR A 57 -11.39 -14.99 -13.07
C TYR A 57 -11.99 -13.62 -13.41
N LEU A 58 -13.25 -13.39 -13.01
CA LEU A 58 -13.96 -12.13 -13.16
C LEU A 58 -14.65 -11.74 -11.85
N ARG A 59 -14.77 -10.47 -11.59
CA ARG A 59 -15.67 -9.89 -10.61
C ARG A 59 -16.63 -8.93 -11.29
N ARG A 60 -17.90 -8.98 -10.95
CA ARG A 60 -18.92 -8.03 -11.37
C ARG A 60 -19.53 -7.36 -10.15
N ASP A 61 -19.68 -6.07 -10.18
CA ASP A 61 -20.43 -5.34 -9.17
C ASP A 61 -21.90 -5.26 -9.65
N PRO A 62 -22.84 -5.93 -8.97
CA PRO A 62 -24.25 -5.93 -9.37
C PRO A 62 -24.91 -4.56 -9.25
N THR A 63 -24.30 -3.65 -8.51
CA THR A 63 -24.82 -2.30 -8.27
C THR A 63 -24.39 -1.28 -9.33
N LYS A 64 -23.36 -1.62 -10.12
CA LYS A 64 -22.80 -0.74 -11.15
C LYS A 64 -22.96 -1.37 -12.54
N ASN A 65 -23.73 -0.72 -13.39
CA ASN A 65 -23.77 -1.07 -14.81
C ASN A 65 -22.38 -0.98 -15.42
N ARG A 66 -21.85 -2.09 -15.96
CA ARG A 66 -20.54 -2.22 -16.61
C ARG A 66 -19.31 -2.28 -15.68
N ALA A 67 -19.47 -2.62 -14.41
CA ALA A 67 -18.31 -2.88 -13.56
C ALA A 67 -17.88 -4.35 -13.72
N ILE A 68 -16.99 -4.63 -14.67
CA ILE A 68 -16.31 -5.92 -14.82
C ILE A 68 -14.83 -5.70 -14.49
N GLU A 69 -14.33 -6.44 -13.52
CA GLU A 69 -12.92 -6.51 -13.17
C GLU A 69 -12.38 -7.86 -13.61
N VAL A 70 -11.26 -7.87 -14.34
CA VAL A 70 -10.57 -9.09 -14.77
C VAL A 70 -9.48 -9.42 -13.76
N HIS A 71 -9.58 -10.60 -13.17
CA HIS A 71 -8.61 -11.15 -12.22
C HIS A 71 -7.80 -12.26 -12.88
N TRP A 72 -7.23 -11.99 -14.05
CA TRP A 72 -6.54 -12.97 -14.86
C TRP A 72 -5.30 -12.37 -15.53
N ASP A 73 -4.22 -13.14 -15.57
CA ASP A 73 -2.99 -12.78 -16.28
C ASP A 73 -2.85 -13.60 -17.55
N ALA A 74 -2.76 -12.91 -18.68
CA ALA A 74 -2.63 -13.54 -19.99
C ALA A 74 -1.31 -14.32 -20.16
N GLY A 75 -0.26 -13.95 -19.42
CA GLY A 75 1.05 -14.57 -19.52
C GLY A 75 1.16 -15.89 -18.75
N SER A 76 0.63 -15.94 -17.56
CA SER A 76 0.66 -17.12 -16.68
C SER A 76 -0.62 -17.95 -16.72
N GLY A 77 -1.74 -17.39 -17.22
CA GLY A 77 -3.08 -18.00 -17.12
C GLY A 77 -3.64 -18.04 -15.69
N ALA A 78 -2.94 -17.44 -14.73
CA ALA A 78 -3.31 -17.47 -13.32
C ALA A 78 -4.40 -16.46 -12.98
N VAL A 79 -5.17 -16.75 -11.92
CA VAL A 79 -6.02 -15.75 -11.25
C VAL A 79 -5.12 -14.76 -10.54
N ILE A 80 -5.24 -13.48 -10.90
CA ILE A 80 -4.60 -12.38 -10.19
C ILE A 80 -5.63 -11.75 -9.28
N ASP A 81 -5.41 -11.84 -7.98
CA ASP A 81 -6.16 -11.02 -7.03
C ASP A 81 -5.65 -9.57 -7.14
N ARG A 82 -6.44 -8.70 -7.77
CA ARG A 82 -6.14 -7.25 -7.79
C ARG A 82 -6.47 -6.70 -6.41
N ARG A 83 -5.47 -6.72 -5.55
CA ARG A 83 -5.58 -6.19 -4.19
C ARG A 83 -5.87 -4.68 -4.24
N PRO A 84 -6.68 -4.17 -3.31
CA PRO A 84 -6.87 -2.73 -3.17
C PRO A 84 -5.52 -2.03 -3.04
N VAL A 85 -5.43 -0.87 -3.65
CA VAL A 85 -4.22 -0.03 -3.64
C VAL A 85 -4.49 1.20 -2.79
N THR A 86 -3.62 1.47 -1.84
CA THR A 86 -3.59 2.71 -1.07
C THR A 86 -2.56 3.66 -1.67
N HIS A 87 -2.95 4.90 -1.89
CA HIS A 87 -2.06 5.94 -2.39
C HIS A 87 -1.37 6.61 -1.20
N VAL A 88 -0.07 6.33 -1.02
CA VAL A 88 0.73 6.79 0.12
C VAL A 88 1.59 7.97 -0.32
N PRO A 89 1.42 9.17 0.27
CA PRO A 89 2.28 10.31 -0.04
C PRO A 89 3.70 10.10 0.50
N LEU A 90 4.69 10.28 -0.38
CA LEU A 90 6.09 10.45 0.00
C LEU A 90 6.29 11.89 0.44
N VAL A 91 6.69 12.05 1.67
CA VAL A 91 6.95 13.35 2.28
C VAL A 91 8.45 13.57 2.29
N GLY A 92 8.88 14.73 1.83
CA GLY A 92 10.28 15.15 1.87
C GLY A 92 10.72 15.54 3.26
N ASP A 93 11.50 16.60 3.36
CA ASP A 93 12.02 17.09 4.64
C ASP A 93 10.86 17.53 5.54
N VAL A 94 10.75 16.88 6.71
CA VAL A 94 9.74 17.20 7.73
C VAL A 94 10.43 17.95 8.84
N ALA A 95 10.23 19.26 8.89
CA ALA A 95 10.71 20.08 10.01
C ALA A 95 9.76 19.94 11.21
N ALA A 96 10.32 19.82 12.41
CA ALA A 96 9.55 19.88 13.66
C ALA A 96 8.76 21.21 13.69
N GLY A 97 7.41 21.12 13.79
CA GLY A 97 6.51 22.28 13.83
C GLY A 97 5.64 22.48 12.58
N SER A 98 5.96 21.90 11.43
CA SER A 98 5.05 21.80 10.29
C SER A 98 4.35 20.45 10.32
N GLY A 99 3.03 20.40 10.05
CA GLY A 99 2.32 19.12 9.97
C GLY A 99 2.98 18.21 8.93
N VAL A 100 3.32 16.97 9.28
CA VAL A 100 4.00 15.99 8.41
C VAL A 100 3.32 15.85 7.05
N LEU A 101 2.00 15.96 7.01
CA LEU A 101 1.20 15.84 5.79
C LEU A 101 0.79 17.19 5.19
N ALA A 102 1.53 18.28 5.49
CA ALA A 102 1.29 19.53 4.79
C ALA A 102 1.48 19.32 3.27
N ALA A 103 0.54 19.77 2.46
CA ALA A 103 0.55 19.53 1.00
C ALA A 103 1.84 20.01 0.31
N GLN A 104 2.51 21.00 0.89
CA GLN A 104 3.78 21.52 0.42
C GLN A 104 4.98 20.58 0.64
N ASN A 105 4.84 19.55 1.49
CA ASN A 105 5.89 18.58 1.81
C ASN A 105 5.75 17.29 0.99
N VAL A 106 4.67 17.11 0.21
CA VAL A 106 4.45 15.90 -0.59
C VAL A 106 5.24 16.02 -1.90
N GLU A 107 6.23 15.14 -2.08
CA GLU A 107 7.04 15.05 -3.29
C GLU A 107 6.38 14.20 -4.36
N GLU A 108 5.82 13.06 -3.97
CA GLU A 108 5.25 12.04 -4.84
C GLU A 108 4.14 11.28 -4.11
N VAL A 109 3.26 10.60 -4.85
CA VAL A 109 2.25 9.70 -4.28
C VAL A 109 2.45 8.31 -4.87
N MET A 110 2.76 7.31 -4.03
CA MET A 110 3.04 5.95 -4.46
C MET A 110 1.85 5.01 -4.24
N PRO A 111 1.43 4.26 -5.28
CA PRO A 111 0.40 3.24 -5.14
C PRO A 111 1.01 1.97 -4.51
N LEU A 112 0.56 1.60 -3.30
CA LEU A 112 1.00 0.41 -2.59
C LEU A 112 -0.18 -0.53 -2.31
N PRO A 113 0.03 -1.85 -2.34
CA PRO A 113 -1.00 -2.81 -1.94
C PRO A 113 -1.46 -2.57 -0.50
N SER A 114 -2.79 -2.48 -0.29
CA SER A 114 -3.35 -2.14 1.03
C SER A 114 -3.05 -3.17 2.12
N ASP A 115 -2.79 -4.41 1.75
CA ASP A 115 -2.39 -5.47 2.69
C ASP A 115 -0.96 -5.28 3.23
N LEU A 116 -0.11 -4.52 2.55
CA LEU A 116 1.23 -4.15 3.03
C LEU A 116 1.21 -2.89 3.91
N THR A 117 0.21 -2.05 3.75
CA THR A 117 0.17 -0.73 4.42
C THR A 117 -0.82 -0.69 5.59
N GLY A 118 -1.82 -1.57 5.58
CA GLY A 118 -2.94 -1.52 6.51
C GLY A 118 -3.86 -0.31 6.26
N ASP A 119 -4.78 -0.10 7.20
CA ASP A 119 -5.80 0.96 7.14
C ASP A 119 -5.34 2.21 7.91
N GLY A 120 -5.84 3.37 7.49
CA GLY A 120 -5.66 4.66 8.15
C GLY A 120 -4.99 5.71 7.28
N GLU A 121 -4.66 6.83 7.90
CA GLU A 121 -3.89 7.90 7.24
C GLU A 121 -2.42 7.51 7.23
N LEU A 122 -1.84 7.39 6.03
CA LEU A 122 -0.47 6.91 5.81
C LEU A 122 0.40 8.00 5.22
N PHE A 123 1.68 7.93 5.51
CA PHE A 123 2.71 8.71 4.84
C PHE A 123 3.99 7.88 4.71
N MET A 124 4.88 8.31 3.83
CA MET A 124 6.14 7.63 3.58
C MET A 124 7.29 8.64 3.66
N LEU A 125 8.41 8.20 4.21
CA LEU A 125 9.65 8.97 4.30
C LEU A 125 10.81 8.16 3.72
N ARG A 126 11.80 8.88 3.17
CA ARG A 126 13.08 8.27 2.83
C ARG A 126 13.98 8.26 4.07
N VAL A 127 14.51 7.10 4.40
CA VAL A 127 15.46 6.92 5.50
C VAL A 127 16.82 7.55 5.12
N ARG A 128 17.41 8.28 6.05
CA ARG A 128 18.76 8.82 5.97
C ARG A 128 19.57 8.32 7.15
N GLY A 129 20.78 7.85 6.85
CA GLY A 129 21.71 7.33 7.85
C GLY A 129 21.43 5.90 8.28
N ASP A 130 22.17 5.44 9.29
CA ASP A 130 22.31 4.03 9.69
C ASP A 130 21.80 3.76 11.12
N SER A 131 21.05 4.67 11.71
CA SER A 131 20.59 4.55 13.11
C SER A 131 19.70 3.33 13.37
N MET A 132 19.12 2.69 12.33
CA MET A 132 18.20 1.57 12.43
C MET A 132 18.70 0.33 11.67
N ILE A 133 20.01 0.25 11.41
CA ILE A 133 20.63 -0.81 10.59
C ILE A 133 20.44 -2.20 11.17
N GLU A 134 20.48 -2.36 12.50
CA GLU A 134 20.28 -3.65 13.17
C GLU A 134 18.81 -4.10 13.17
N ALA A 135 17.87 -3.18 12.88
CA ALA A 135 16.48 -3.50 12.60
C ALA A 135 16.24 -3.78 11.10
N GLY A 136 17.30 -3.80 10.27
CA GLY A 136 17.22 -4.04 8.83
C GLY A 136 16.74 -2.84 8.02
N ILE A 137 16.63 -1.64 8.62
CA ILE A 137 16.29 -0.39 7.97
C ILE A 137 17.59 0.36 7.71
N ILE A 138 17.92 0.57 6.44
CA ILE A 138 19.19 1.17 6.02
C ILE A 138 19.00 2.49 5.26
N ASP A 139 20.08 3.21 5.08
CA ASP A 139 20.09 4.43 4.27
C ASP A 139 19.50 4.22 2.87
N GLY A 140 18.63 5.13 2.45
CA GLY A 140 17.93 5.07 1.16
C GLY A 140 16.64 4.25 1.14
N ASP A 141 16.31 3.49 2.19
CA ASP A 141 15.03 2.82 2.33
C ASP A 141 13.87 3.82 2.39
N PHE A 142 12.67 3.32 2.10
CA PHE A 142 11.43 4.03 2.36
C PHE A 142 10.69 3.37 3.52
N VAL A 143 10.31 4.14 4.53
CA VAL A 143 9.43 3.68 5.61
C VAL A 143 8.03 4.22 5.38
N VAL A 144 7.04 3.31 5.39
CA VAL A 144 5.62 3.67 5.40
C VAL A 144 5.18 3.72 6.85
N ALA A 145 4.61 4.83 7.27
CA ALA A 145 4.12 5.02 8.63
C ALA A 145 2.63 5.34 8.64
N LYS A 146 1.93 4.74 9.62
CA LYS A 146 0.56 5.10 9.96
C LYS A 146 0.59 6.29 10.90
N LYS A 147 -0.09 7.37 10.53
CA LYS A 147 -0.18 8.60 11.32
C LYS A 147 -0.86 8.34 12.65
N GLN A 148 -0.16 8.62 13.72
CA GLN A 148 -0.64 8.58 15.08
C GLN A 148 0.27 9.41 15.98
N THR A 149 -0.26 9.88 17.11
CA THR A 149 0.46 10.75 18.06
C THR A 149 0.98 10.01 19.30
N THR A 150 0.67 8.72 19.40
CA THR A 150 1.09 7.84 20.51
C THR A 150 1.68 6.56 19.91
N ALA A 151 2.47 5.84 20.70
CA ALA A 151 3.03 4.55 20.33
C ALA A 151 3.09 3.62 21.56
N ASP A 152 3.13 2.32 21.30
CA ASP A 152 3.37 1.31 22.34
C ASP A 152 4.88 1.00 22.42
N SER A 153 5.35 0.63 23.60
CA SER A 153 6.76 0.27 23.81
C SER A 153 7.18 -0.88 22.89
N GLY A 154 8.29 -0.71 22.19
CA GLY A 154 8.84 -1.64 21.22
C GLY A 154 8.44 -1.32 19.77
N GLU A 155 7.56 -0.36 19.55
CA GLU A 155 7.19 0.05 18.18
C GLU A 155 8.28 0.92 17.53
N ILE A 156 8.47 0.74 16.24
CA ILE A 156 9.31 1.64 15.44
C ILE A 156 8.44 2.82 15.00
N VAL A 157 8.90 4.03 15.33
CA VAL A 157 8.15 5.26 15.09
C VAL A 157 8.93 6.24 14.22
N VAL A 158 8.18 7.11 13.55
CA VAL A 158 8.69 8.35 13.02
C VAL A 158 8.43 9.43 14.07
N ALA A 159 9.49 10.05 14.57
CA ALA A 159 9.41 11.08 15.61
C ALA A 159 10.10 12.36 15.13
N GLY A 160 9.54 13.51 15.51
CA GLY A 160 10.17 14.82 15.40
C GLY A 160 10.85 15.20 16.71
N ILE A 161 12.07 15.71 16.64
CA ILE A 161 12.83 16.22 17.79
C ILE A 161 13.27 17.66 17.52
N PRO A 162 13.51 18.50 18.57
CA PRO A 162 13.85 19.90 18.38
C PRO A 162 15.13 20.08 17.59
N GLY A 163 15.05 20.94 16.58
CA GLY A 163 16.22 21.30 15.76
C GLY A 163 16.59 20.29 14.70
N ASP A 164 15.92 19.15 14.64
CA ASP A 164 16.16 18.09 13.67
C ASP A 164 14.94 17.82 12.77
N GLU A 165 15.22 17.20 11.65
CA GLU A 165 14.23 16.57 10.78
C GLU A 165 13.60 15.37 11.48
N ALA A 166 12.53 14.80 10.90
CA ALA A 166 11.91 13.57 11.40
C ALA A 166 12.94 12.42 11.45
N THR A 167 12.96 11.69 12.57
CA THR A 167 13.85 10.55 12.80
C THR A 167 13.07 9.24 12.98
N VAL A 168 13.66 8.11 12.58
CA VAL A 168 13.12 6.77 12.81
C VAL A 168 13.84 6.11 13.98
N LYS A 169 13.10 5.69 15.01
CA LYS A 169 13.63 5.07 16.23
C LYS A 169 12.67 4.04 16.80
N THR A 170 13.17 3.18 17.66
CA THR A 170 12.32 2.33 18.52
C THR A 170 11.84 3.15 19.71
N TYR A 171 10.53 3.20 19.88
CA TYR A 171 9.89 3.87 21.01
C TYR A 171 9.84 2.95 22.24
N THR A 172 10.16 3.48 23.41
CA THR A 172 10.01 2.77 24.69
C THR A 172 9.64 3.76 25.78
N GLU A 173 8.85 3.32 26.76
CA GLU A 173 8.56 4.07 27.96
C GLU A 173 9.29 3.44 29.16
N GLU A 174 10.02 4.24 29.93
CA GLU A 174 10.62 3.84 31.19
C GLU A 174 10.12 4.76 32.32
N GLY A 175 9.21 4.27 33.14
CA GLY A 175 8.50 5.09 34.12
C GLY A 175 7.63 6.13 33.44
N SER A 176 8.00 7.38 33.51
CA SER A 176 7.32 8.50 32.83
C SER A 176 8.10 9.06 31.63
N ASP A 177 9.33 8.58 31.40
CA ASP A 177 10.19 9.09 30.34
C ASP A 177 9.95 8.35 29.04
N ILE A 178 10.04 9.07 27.91
CA ILE A 178 10.05 8.53 26.56
C ILE A 178 11.49 8.31 26.13
N ILE A 179 11.77 7.14 25.59
CA ILE A 179 13.07 6.78 25.05
C ILE A 179 12.94 6.46 23.60
N LEU A 180 13.69 7.16 22.76
CA LEU A 180 13.85 6.88 21.36
C LEU A 180 15.20 6.20 21.11
N SER A 181 15.17 4.90 20.96
CA SER A 181 16.37 4.06 20.80
C SER A 181 16.71 3.82 19.35
N PRO A 182 17.97 4.05 18.94
CA PRO A 182 18.48 3.56 17.67
C PRO A 182 18.58 2.02 17.73
N SER A 183 18.40 1.36 16.61
CA SER A 183 18.78 -0.05 16.40
C SER A 183 20.15 -0.09 15.73
N ASN A 184 21.13 0.44 16.42
CA ASN A 184 22.54 0.50 16.07
C ASN A 184 23.36 0.58 17.38
N SER A 185 24.13 -0.47 17.67
CA SER A 185 24.88 -0.61 18.91
C SER A 185 25.97 0.45 19.12
N THR A 186 26.33 1.20 18.08
CA THR A 186 27.31 2.30 18.16
C THR A 186 26.68 3.64 18.56
N MET A 187 25.35 3.72 18.66
CA MET A 187 24.61 4.95 18.95
C MET A 187 23.91 4.85 20.29
N SER A 188 23.70 5.97 20.97
CA SER A 188 23.03 6.04 22.25
C SER A 188 21.54 6.40 22.10
N PRO A 189 20.66 5.87 22.97
CA PRO A 189 19.27 6.28 23.03
C PRO A 189 19.11 7.75 23.43
N MET A 190 18.06 8.38 22.94
CA MET A 190 17.61 9.70 23.34
C MET A 190 16.50 9.55 24.38
N ARG A 191 16.63 10.25 25.53
CA ARG A 191 15.66 10.23 26.62
C ARG A 191 14.98 11.58 26.74
N PHE A 192 13.65 11.58 26.86
CA PHE A 192 12.84 12.78 27.03
C PHE A 192 11.97 12.64 28.26
N SER A 193 11.99 13.64 29.12
CA SER A 193 11.13 13.73 30.31
C SER A 193 9.67 14.07 29.91
N PRO A 194 8.68 13.84 30.78
CA PRO A 194 7.29 14.22 30.53
C PRO A 194 7.11 15.71 30.21
N ASN A 195 7.92 16.58 30.80
CA ASN A 195 7.85 18.02 30.54
C ASN A 195 8.28 18.35 29.11
N GLU A 196 9.39 17.76 28.64
CA GLU A 196 9.88 17.95 27.26
C GLU A 196 8.87 17.43 26.23
N TYR A 197 8.19 16.31 26.54
CA TYR A 197 7.11 15.80 25.68
C TYR A 197 5.89 16.75 25.71
N ALA A 198 5.46 17.19 26.87
CA ALA A 198 4.34 18.13 27.01
C ALA A 198 4.58 19.49 26.35
N GLU A 199 5.84 19.93 26.32
CA GLU A 199 6.28 21.16 25.64
C GLU A 199 6.46 20.97 24.12
N GLY A 200 6.19 19.76 23.59
CA GLY A 200 6.31 19.45 22.16
C GLY A 200 7.75 19.34 21.68
N GLN A 201 8.72 19.11 22.57
CA GLN A 201 10.12 18.89 22.22
C GLN A 201 10.35 17.54 21.54
N VAL A 202 9.46 16.55 21.76
CA VAL A 202 9.39 15.32 21.00
C VAL A 202 7.96 15.10 20.54
N LEU A 203 7.76 14.77 19.27
CA LEU A 203 6.47 14.51 18.68
C LEU A 203 6.50 13.15 17.99
N ILE A 204 5.51 12.30 18.24
CA ILE A 204 5.29 11.10 17.44
C ILE A 204 4.42 11.46 16.26
N PHE A 205 4.95 11.25 15.04
CA PHE A 205 4.23 11.49 13.80
C PHE A 205 3.49 10.25 13.31
N GLY A 206 4.04 9.06 13.59
CA GLY A 206 3.43 7.81 13.20
C GLY A 206 4.25 6.58 13.56
N LYS A 207 3.57 5.43 13.47
CA LYS A 207 4.16 4.10 13.61
C LYS A 207 4.58 3.57 12.25
N VAL A 208 5.79 3.06 12.12
CA VAL A 208 6.27 2.37 10.92
C VAL A 208 5.54 1.04 10.78
N VAL A 209 4.94 0.81 9.61
CA VAL A 209 4.17 -0.41 9.29
C VAL A 209 4.83 -1.23 8.20
N THR A 210 5.62 -0.60 7.32
CA THR A 210 6.27 -1.27 6.19
C THR A 210 7.58 -0.58 5.84
N VAL A 211 8.55 -1.35 5.39
CA VAL A 211 9.81 -0.86 4.82
C VAL A 211 9.91 -1.34 3.38
N LEU A 212 10.27 -0.43 2.48
CA LEU A 212 10.43 -0.70 1.05
C LEU A 212 11.86 -0.35 0.65
N ARG A 213 12.48 -1.23 -0.14
CA ARG A 213 13.83 -1.02 -0.68
C ARG A 213 13.85 -1.23 -2.18
N LYS A 214 14.44 -0.26 -2.87
CA LYS A 214 14.78 -0.41 -4.28
C LYS A 214 16.26 -0.81 -4.37
N ILE A 215 16.52 -1.94 -5.00
CA ILE A 215 17.87 -2.47 -5.23
C ILE A 215 18.35 -2.06 -6.61
#